data_d8818470d012c037be3c76397b393ad5
#
_entry.id   d8818470d012c037be3c76397b393ad5
#
_cell.length_a   1.000
_cell.length_b   1.000
_cell.length_c   1.000
_cell.angle_alpha   90.00
_cell.angle_beta   90.00
_cell.angle_gamma   90.00
#
_symmetry.space_group_name_H-M   'P 1'
#
loop_
_entity.id
_entity.type
_entity.pdbx_description
1 polymer ?
#
loop_
_entity_poly.entity_id
_entity_poly.type
_entity_poly.pdbx_seq_one_letter_code
_entity_poly.pdbx_strand_id
1 'polypeptide(L)'
;MSPRKSRSKATFQANTGFRLNGFPTLGAWLSYGLGNETEDLPAYVVIGDTRGQPAGGSINWSNGFLPARHQGVLIRSKGAAIADLAPAGEIAAETEIESRRLLEQFNLNQLPRVHSHRAQRG
;
A
#
# COMPACT_ATOMS: atom_id res chain seq x y z
N MET A 1 -4.00 20.71 -26.21
CA MET A 1 -3.98 19.76 -25.07
C MET A 1 -3.61 18.36 -25.58
N SER A 2 -2.59 17.72 -25.03
CA SER A 2 -2.24 16.38 -25.51
C SER A 2 -3.30 15.35 -25.08
N PRO A 3 -3.60 14.32 -25.92
CA PRO A 3 -4.61 13.30 -25.60
C PRO A 3 -4.34 12.58 -24.26
N ARG A 4 -3.07 12.44 -23.87
CA ARG A 4 -2.68 11.83 -22.58
C ARG A 4 -3.13 12.65 -21.37
N LYS A 5 -2.99 13.97 -21.40
CA LYS A 5 -3.43 14.85 -20.30
C LYS A 5 -4.95 14.84 -20.13
N SER A 6 -5.67 14.75 -21.24
CA SER A 6 -7.13 14.65 -21.24
C SER A 6 -7.61 13.33 -20.64
N ARG A 7 -6.97 12.21 -21.01
CA ARG A 7 -7.29 10.87 -20.47
C ARG A 7 -7.01 10.77 -18.98
N SER A 8 -5.89 11.31 -18.50
CA SER A 8 -5.57 11.31 -17.07
C SER A 8 -6.63 12.03 -16.25
N LYS A 9 -7.06 13.21 -16.70
CA LYS A 9 -8.11 13.99 -16.02
C LYS A 9 -9.45 13.25 -15.97
N ALA A 10 -9.82 12.59 -17.08
CA ALA A 10 -11.04 11.79 -17.12
C ALA A 10 -10.99 10.58 -16.19
N THR A 11 -9.82 9.92 -16.11
CA THR A 11 -9.61 8.79 -15.22
C THR A 11 -9.66 9.23 -13.76
N PHE A 12 -9.03 10.35 -13.40
CA PHE A 12 -9.12 10.91 -12.05
C PHE A 12 -10.54 11.27 -11.68
N GLN A 13 -11.27 11.90 -12.58
CA GLN A 13 -12.67 12.26 -12.34
C GLN A 13 -13.54 11.03 -12.11
N ALA A 14 -13.31 9.95 -12.85
CA ALA A 14 -14.03 8.69 -12.65
C ALA A 14 -13.75 8.05 -11.29
N ASN A 15 -12.49 8.10 -10.83
CA ASN A 15 -12.06 7.44 -9.59
C ASN A 15 -12.25 8.30 -8.33
N THR A 16 -12.19 9.62 -8.45
CA THR A 16 -12.21 10.55 -7.32
C THR A 16 -13.40 11.50 -7.32
N GLY A 17 -14.09 11.66 -8.44
CA GLY A 17 -15.08 12.69 -8.66
C GLY A 17 -14.52 14.05 -9.04
N PHE A 18 -13.20 14.24 -9.03
CA PHE A 18 -12.51 15.50 -9.30
C PHE A 18 -11.51 15.37 -10.44
N ARG A 19 -11.29 16.47 -11.17
CA ARG A 19 -10.28 16.54 -12.24
C ARG A 19 -8.87 16.86 -11.76
N LEU A 20 -8.75 17.24 -10.49
CA LEU A 20 -7.49 17.62 -9.85
C LEU A 20 -6.96 16.47 -9.01
N ASN A 21 -5.63 16.42 -8.86
CA ASN A 21 -4.96 15.48 -7.99
C ASN A 21 -5.13 15.87 -6.53
N GLY A 22 -4.90 14.90 -5.62
CA GLY A 22 -4.90 15.15 -4.19
C GLY A 22 -6.17 14.72 -3.47
N PHE A 23 -7.17 14.23 -4.22
CA PHE A 23 -8.41 13.71 -3.64
C PHE A 23 -8.34 12.19 -3.51
N PRO A 24 -8.91 11.62 -2.42
CA PRO A 24 -8.99 10.18 -2.26
C PRO A 24 -9.85 9.53 -3.33
N THR A 25 -9.46 8.34 -3.74
CA THR A 25 -10.27 7.51 -4.64
C THR A 25 -11.41 6.84 -3.87
N LEU A 26 -12.40 6.33 -4.60
CA LEU A 26 -13.54 5.63 -3.99
C LEU A 26 -13.08 4.50 -3.06
N GLY A 27 -12.10 3.68 -3.48
CA GLY A 27 -11.55 2.62 -2.64
C GLY A 27 -10.90 3.13 -1.36
N ALA A 28 -10.20 4.26 -1.41
CA ALA A 28 -9.64 4.91 -0.23
C ALA A 28 -10.73 5.40 0.73
N TRP A 29 -11.80 5.99 0.23
CA TRP A 29 -12.96 6.39 1.03
C TRP A 29 -13.67 5.20 1.70
N LEU A 30 -13.84 4.09 0.96
CA LEU A 30 -14.43 2.87 1.51
C LEU A 30 -13.54 2.26 2.60
N SER A 31 -12.24 2.21 2.38
CA SER A 31 -11.27 1.78 3.39
C SER A 31 -11.31 2.66 4.65
N TYR A 32 -11.45 3.96 4.49
CA TYR A 32 -11.54 4.91 5.60
C TYR A 32 -12.87 4.76 6.38
N GLY A 33 -13.98 4.65 5.68
CA GLY A 33 -15.32 4.62 6.29
C GLY A 33 -15.72 3.27 6.86
N LEU A 34 -15.40 2.18 6.17
CA LEU A 34 -15.77 0.81 6.57
C LEU A 34 -14.70 0.11 7.40
N GLY A 35 -13.45 0.60 7.31
CA GLY A 35 -12.32 -0.04 7.97
C GLY A 35 -11.88 -1.31 7.26
N ASN A 36 -11.15 -2.14 7.99
CA ASN A 36 -10.63 -3.42 7.52
C ASN A 36 -11.07 -4.54 8.46
N GLU A 37 -11.49 -5.66 7.91
CA GLU A 37 -11.88 -6.83 8.71
C GLU A 37 -10.69 -7.54 9.35
N THR A 38 -9.50 -7.40 8.75
CA THR A 38 -8.25 -7.98 9.23
C THR A 38 -7.14 -6.96 9.23
N GLU A 39 -6.23 -7.03 10.20
CA GLU A 39 -5.06 -6.15 10.24
C GLU A 39 -3.94 -6.60 9.29
N ASP A 40 -3.97 -7.87 8.87
CA ASP A 40 -2.91 -8.48 8.07
C ASP A 40 -3.07 -8.29 6.56
N LEU A 41 -4.24 -7.88 6.10
CA LEU A 41 -4.53 -7.71 4.68
C LEU A 41 -4.88 -6.26 4.35
N PRO A 42 -4.46 -5.77 3.17
CA PRO A 42 -4.85 -4.42 2.75
C PRO A 42 -6.36 -4.34 2.50
N ALA A 43 -6.98 -3.29 3.02
CA ALA A 43 -8.41 -3.05 2.83
C ALA A 43 -8.78 -2.64 1.40
N TYR A 44 -7.81 -2.10 0.65
CA TYR A 44 -8.01 -1.63 -0.71
C TYR A 44 -6.95 -2.23 -1.64
N VAL A 45 -7.38 -3.10 -2.52
CA VAL A 45 -6.52 -3.80 -3.49
C VAL A 45 -6.88 -3.35 -4.90
N VAL A 46 -5.88 -3.11 -5.71
CA VAL A 46 -6.00 -2.75 -7.13
C VAL A 46 -5.38 -3.85 -7.97
N ILE A 47 -6.15 -4.39 -8.89
CA ILE A 47 -5.65 -5.39 -9.83
C ILE A 47 -5.25 -4.68 -11.12
N GLY A 48 -3.96 -4.78 -11.46
CA GLY A 48 -3.41 -4.16 -12.66
C GLY A 48 -3.77 -4.91 -13.94
N ASP A 49 -4.05 -4.16 -15.01
CA ASP A 49 -4.22 -4.74 -16.35
C ASP A 49 -2.87 -5.22 -16.90
N THR A 50 -2.89 -6.37 -17.59
CA THR A 50 -1.72 -6.93 -18.28
C THR A 50 -1.17 -6.03 -19.39
N ARG A 51 -2.02 -5.15 -19.92
CA ARG A 51 -1.65 -4.21 -20.99
C ARG A 51 -0.90 -2.97 -20.50
N GLY A 52 -0.85 -2.74 -19.19
CA GLY A 52 -0.13 -1.63 -18.59
C GLY A 52 -0.96 -0.83 -17.60
N GLN A 53 -0.34 0.21 -17.05
CA GLN A 53 -0.99 1.09 -16.11
C GLN A 53 -1.93 2.08 -16.80
N PRO A 54 -3.04 2.46 -16.17
CA PRO A 54 -3.92 3.49 -16.69
C PRO A 54 -3.24 4.85 -16.76
N ALA A 55 -3.77 5.75 -17.56
CA ALA A 55 -3.28 7.11 -17.64
C ALA A 55 -3.33 7.79 -16.25
N GLY A 56 -2.20 8.30 -15.80
CA GLY A 56 -2.04 8.87 -14.45
C GLY A 56 -1.41 7.94 -13.42
N GLY A 57 -1.26 6.65 -13.72
CA GLY A 57 -0.54 5.70 -12.86
C GLY A 57 -1.15 5.57 -11.46
N SER A 58 -0.29 5.57 -10.44
CA SER A 58 -0.64 5.33 -9.04
C SER A 58 -1.61 6.35 -8.42
N ILE A 59 -1.76 7.51 -9.02
CA ILE A 59 -2.73 8.52 -8.56
C ILE A 59 -4.18 7.99 -8.63
N ASN A 60 -4.45 7.05 -9.52
CA ASN A 60 -5.78 6.44 -9.68
C ASN A 60 -6.24 5.57 -8.49
N TRP A 61 -5.33 5.21 -7.60
CA TRP A 61 -5.64 4.49 -6.36
C TRP A 61 -5.02 5.14 -5.13
N SER A 62 -4.85 6.45 -5.22
CA SER A 62 -4.25 7.25 -4.15
C SER A 62 -5.20 7.44 -2.96
N ASN A 63 -4.61 7.53 -1.79
CA ASN A 63 -5.29 7.93 -0.57
C ASN A 63 -5.63 9.43 -0.52
N GLY A 64 -5.08 10.25 -1.42
CA GLY A 64 -5.24 11.69 -1.40
C GLY A 64 -4.79 12.31 -0.08
N PHE A 65 -5.68 13.03 0.59
CA PHE A 65 -5.44 13.62 1.91
C PHE A 65 -5.73 12.66 3.09
N LEU A 66 -6.22 11.45 2.82
CA LEU A 66 -6.42 10.44 3.86
C LEU A 66 -5.07 9.81 4.28
N PRO A 67 -4.98 9.19 5.47
CA PRO A 67 -3.77 8.50 5.89
C PRO A 67 -3.30 7.45 4.88
N ALA A 68 -1.99 7.26 4.78
CA ALA A 68 -1.37 6.37 3.78
C ALA A 68 -1.86 4.91 3.85
N ARG A 69 -2.31 4.43 4.98
CA ARG A 69 -2.91 3.09 5.14
C ARG A 69 -4.14 2.83 4.28
N HIS A 70 -4.77 3.90 3.76
CA HIS A 70 -5.95 3.82 2.90
C HIS A 70 -5.60 3.87 1.41
N GLN A 71 -4.32 3.91 1.08
CA GLN A 71 -3.86 3.84 -0.30
C GLN A 71 -4.10 2.44 -0.87
N GLY A 72 -4.49 2.36 -2.15
CA GLY A 72 -4.64 1.09 -2.85
C GLY A 72 -3.31 0.37 -3.05
N VAL A 73 -3.28 -0.93 -2.78
CA VAL A 73 -2.13 -1.80 -3.02
C VAL A 73 -2.26 -2.46 -4.37
N LEU A 74 -1.34 -2.17 -5.28
CA LEU A 74 -1.35 -2.71 -6.64
C LEU A 74 -0.83 -4.15 -6.66
N ILE A 75 -1.67 -5.07 -7.09
CA ILE A 75 -1.28 -6.45 -7.40
C ILE A 75 -1.08 -6.59 -8.91
N ARG A 76 0.07 -7.09 -9.31
CA ARG A 76 0.43 -7.31 -10.71
C ARG A 76 0.21 -8.78 -11.09
N SER A 77 -0.25 -8.99 -12.32
CA SER A 77 -0.44 -10.33 -12.87
C SER A 77 0.86 -11.00 -13.35
N LYS A 78 1.91 -10.21 -13.56
CA LYS A 78 3.24 -10.67 -13.99
C LYS A 78 4.35 -10.06 -13.14
N GLY A 79 5.36 -10.85 -12.82
CA GLY A 79 6.47 -10.45 -11.99
C GLY A 79 6.15 -10.54 -10.50
N ALA A 80 6.70 -9.64 -9.71
CA ALA A 80 6.37 -9.54 -8.30
C ALA A 80 4.89 -9.16 -8.14
N ALA A 81 4.13 -9.98 -7.45
CA ALA A 81 2.69 -9.78 -7.27
C ALA A 81 2.38 -8.43 -6.60
N ILE A 82 3.21 -8.01 -5.67
CA ILE A 82 3.11 -6.71 -5.01
C ILE A 82 4.41 -5.94 -5.25
N ALA A 83 4.31 -4.74 -5.82
CA ALA A 83 5.46 -3.97 -6.31
C ALA A 83 6.49 -3.63 -5.21
N ASP A 84 6.05 -3.43 -3.99
CA ASP A 84 6.92 -2.98 -2.89
C ASP A 84 7.39 -4.13 -1.96
N LEU A 85 6.89 -5.35 -2.16
CA LEU A 85 7.27 -6.52 -1.36
C LEU A 85 8.38 -7.36 -1.97
N ALA A 86 8.67 -7.18 -3.26
CA ALA A 86 9.74 -7.90 -3.93
C ALA A 86 10.80 -6.92 -4.42
N PRO A 87 11.95 -6.90 -3.78
CA PRO A 87 13.10 -6.18 -4.31
C PRO A 87 13.53 -6.81 -5.64
N ALA A 88 14.00 -5.99 -6.57
CA ALA A 88 14.45 -6.45 -7.86
C ALA A 88 15.79 -7.21 -7.75
N GLY A 89 15.80 -8.53 -8.00
CA GLY A 89 16.98 -9.35 -8.16
C GLY A 89 17.44 -10.12 -6.92
N GLU A 90 18.49 -10.93 -7.09
CA GLU A 90 19.02 -11.85 -6.07
C GLU A 90 19.55 -11.15 -4.80
N ILE A 91 20.05 -9.93 -4.92
CA ILE A 91 20.52 -9.10 -3.79
C ILE A 91 19.40 -8.85 -2.77
N ALA A 92 18.22 -8.95 -3.19
CA ALA A 92 17.03 -8.71 -2.45
C ALA A 92 16.63 -9.85 -1.52
N ALA A 93 16.94 -11.07 -1.83
CA ALA A 93 16.69 -12.22 -0.94
C ALA A 93 17.56 -12.13 0.32
N GLU A 94 18.81 -11.74 0.21
CA GLU A 94 19.71 -11.52 1.35
C GLU A 94 19.25 -10.33 2.20
N THR A 95 18.87 -9.22 1.57
CA THR A 95 18.36 -8.04 2.27
C THR A 95 17.04 -8.32 2.97
N GLU A 96 16.18 -9.13 2.38
CA GLU A 96 14.93 -9.54 3.00
C GLU A 96 15.16 -10.43 4.24
N ILE A 97 16.11 -11.36 4.15
CA ILE A 97 16.50 -12.21 5.30
C ILE A 97 17.10 -11.36 6.42
N GLU A 98 17.95 -10.41 6.10
CA GLU A 98 18.51 -9.47 7.09
C GLU A 98 17.43 -8.57 7.71
N SER A 99 16.51 -8.07 6.91
CA SER A 99 15.40 -7.25 7.41
C SER A 99 14.47 -8.04 8.34
N ARG A 100 14.19 -9.29 8.02
CA ARG A 100 13.42 -10.18 8.91
C ARG A 100 14.17 -10.48 10.20
N ARG A 101 15.46 -10.71 10.14
CA ARG A 101 16.29 -10.90 11.35
C ARG A 101 16.30 -9.66 12.24
N LEU A 102 16.42 -8.48 11.66
CA LEU A 102 16.34 -7.21 12.40
C LEU A 102 14.97 -7.02 13.06
N LEU A 103 13.89 -7.32 12.37
CA LEU A 103 12.53 -7.25 12.91
C LEU A 103 12.32 -8.27 14.05
N GLU A 104 12.82 -9.50 13.91
CA GLU A 104 12.78 -10.50 14.96
C GLU A 104 13.57 -10.08 16.18
N GLN A 105 14.79 -9.56 16.00
CA GLN A 105 15.60 -9.04 17.11
C GLN A 105 14.92 -7.87 17.79
N PHE A 106 14.30 -6.99 17.04
CA PHE A 106 13.56 -5.83 17.57
C PHE A 106 12.36 -6.29 18.40
N ASN A 107 11.59 -7.25 17.90
CA ASN A 107 10.45 -7.83 18.60
C ASN A 107 10.88 -8.60 19.86
N LEU A 108 11.97 -9.38 19.79
CA LEU A 108 12.53 -10.09 20.93
C LEU A 108 13.05 -9.16 22.01
N ASN A 109 13.64 -8.02 21.65
CA ASN A 109 14.09 -7.01 22.60
C ASN A 109 12.94 -6.26 23.29
N GLN A 110 11.79 -6.13 22.64
CA GLN A 110 10.61 -5.50 23.24
C GLN A 110 9.81 -6.45 24.13
N LEU A 111 9.65 -7.71 23.73
CA LEU A 111 8.90 -8.72 24.47
C LEU A 111 9.46 -8.99 25.91
N PRO A 112 10.78 -9.17 26.11
CA PRO A 112 11.33 -9.32 27.47
C PRO A 112 11.12 -8.12 28.37
N ARG A 113 11.15 -6.91 27.85
CA ARG A 113 10.89 -5.69 28.62
C ARG A 113 9.46 -5.62 29.14
N VAL A 114 8.49 -5.99 28.32
CA VAL A 114 7.08 -6.04 28.72
C VAL A 114 6.85 -7.13 29.76
N HIS A 115 7.43 -8.31 29.60
CA HIS A 115 7.34 -9.41 30.55
C HIS A 115 8.03 -9.11 31.88
N SER A 116 9.23 -8.51 31.87
CA SER A 116 9.93 -8.12 33.11
C SER A 116 9.16 -7.05 33.87
N HIS A 117 8.49 -6.14 33.19
CA HIS A 117 7.67 -5.11 33.81
C HIS A 117 6.41 -5.67 34.47
N ARG A 118 5.79 -6.69 33.87
CA ARG A 118 4.66 -7.43 34.47
C ARG A 118 5.08 -8.27 35.66
N ALA A 119 6.23 -8.92 35.61
CA ALA A 119 6.77 -9.72 36.71
C ALA A 119 7.13 -8.88 37.93
N GLN A 120 7.56 -7.64 37.78
CA GLN A 120 7.85 -6.72 38.85
C GLN A 120 6.60 -6.15 39.55
N ARG A 121 5.46 -6.20 38.92
CA ARG A 121 4.17 -5.74 39.49
C ARG A 121 3.34 -6.86 40.13
N GLY A 122 3.72 -8.09 39.90
CA GLY A 122 3.11 -9.26 40.54
C GLY A 122 3.90 -9.66 41.76
#